data_ff81d733d34c817163eb1a39813f8385
#
_entry.id   ff81d733d34c817163eb1a39813f8385
#
_cell.length_a   1.000
_cell.length_b   1.000
_cell.length_c   1.000
_cell.angle_alpha   90.00
_cell.angle_beta   90.00
_cell.angle_gamma   90.00
#
_symmetry.space_group_name_H-M   'P 1'
#
loop_
_entity.id
_entity.type
_entity.pdbx_description
1 polymer ?
#
loop_
_entity_poly.entity_id
_entity_poly.type
_entity_poly.pdbx_seq_one_letter_code
_entity_poly.pdbx_strand_id
1 'polypeptide(L)'
;LARAAKESGICEEIFETHDEKPTNSFLYSLVMDTYSMGYAGSAYNDMPLNHKVFLAQFDTIKKIADEGPCILVGRCADYALESYDNVVSVFIHADLEARISRISRIYERIKRIKKLYELNDSKAADLIQKTDKKRASYYNYYTNKRWGDADSYELCLNSSKLGIEGTAKAIEQYVLFKEGISDKQI
;
A
#
# COMPACT_ATOMS: atom_id res chain seq x y z
N LEU A 1 -0.56 10.25 3.68
CA LEU A 1 0.41 11.13 2.98
C LEU A 1 0.55 12.46 3.72
N ALA A 2 -0.53 13.21 3.99
CA ALA A 2 -0.48 14.53 4.66
C ALA A 2 0.31 14.52 5.98
N ARG A 3 0.17 13.48 6.81
CA ARG A 3 0.95 13.35 8.05
C ARG A 3 2.44 13.16 7.77
N ALA A 4 2.81 12.31 6.82
CA ALA A 4 4.21 12.10 6.43
C ALA A 4 4.83 13.38 5.86
N ALA A 5 4.09 14.14 5.05
CA ALA A 5 4.51 15.44 4.53
C ALA A 5 4.78 16.43 5.68
N LYS A 6 3.83 16.56 6.62
CA LYS A 6 3.95 17.47 7.77
C LYS A 6 5.15 17.13 8.66
N GLU A 7 5.39 15.84 8.93
CA GLU A 7 6.46 15.42 9.84
C GLU A 7 7.84 15.48 9.18
N SER A 8 7.94 15.23 7.86
CA SER A 8 9.20 15.29 7.13
C SER A 8 9.60 16.69 6.66
N GLY A 9 8.68 17.66 6.68
CA GLY A 9 8.88 18.97 6.10
C GLY A 9 8.90 19.01 4.57
N ILE A 10 8.57 17.89 3.90
CA ILE A 10 8.45 17.80 2.45
C ILE A 10 7.04 18.24 2.05
N CYS A 11 6.92 19.08 1.02
CA CYS A 11 5.62 19.56 0.54
C CYS A 11 4.68 18.41 0.14
N GLU A 12 3.40 18.51 0.48
CA GLU A 12 2.39 17.47 0.21
C GLU A 12 2.25 17.16 -1.29
N GLU A 13 2.35 18.16 -2.15
CA GLU A 13 2.34 17.99 -3.62
C GLU A 13 3.48 17.10 -4.11
N ILE A 14 4.63 17.11 -3.44
CA ILE A 14 5.76 16.23 -3.73
C ILE A 14 5.39 14.80 -3.37
N PHE A 15 4.74 14.56 -2.24
CA PHE A 15 4.24 13.24 -1.89
C PHE A 15 3.25 12.72 -2.94
N GLU A 16 2.30 13.53 -3.38
CA GLU A 16 1.33 13.13 -4.41
C GLU A 16 1.99 12.78 -5.75
N THR A 17 2.97 13.60 -6.18
CA THR A 17 3.64 13.40 -7.47
C THR A 17 4.67 12.28 -7.48
N HIS A 18 5.27 11.97 -6.33
CA HIS A 18 6.31 10.92 -6.19
C HIS A 18 5.79 9.63 -5.53
N ASP A 19 4.51 9.62 -5.19
CA ASP A 19 3.86 8.49 -4.57
C ASP A 19 3.88 7.24 -5.47
N GLU A 20 4.27 6.10 -4.89
CA GLU A 20 4.45 4.84 -5.60
C GLU A 20 5.37 4.92 -6.84
N LYS A 21 6.39 5.78 -6.84
CA LYS A 21 7.41 5.82 -7.88
C LYS A 21 8.69 5.16 -7.38
N PRO A 22 9.13 4.03 -7.98
CA PRO A 22 10.45 3.47 -7.68
C PRO A 22 11.53 4.42 -8.18
N THR A 23 12.71 4.36 -7.56
CA THR A 23 13.90 5.06 -8.07
C THR A 23 14.75 4.09 -8.88
N ASN A 24 15.52 4.60 -9.84
CA ASN A 24 16.51 3.83 -10.58
C ASN A 24 17.87 3.76 -9.83
N SER A 25 17.88 4.00 -8.52
CA SER A 25 19.11 4.04 -7.74
C SER A 25 19.55 2.64 -7.29
N PHE A 26 20.73 2.22 -7.72
CA PHE A 26 21.39 0.97 -7.33
C PHE A 26 21.79 0.95 -5.84
N LEU A 27 21.72 2.08 -5.16
CA LEU A 27 22.18 2.27 -3.78
C LEU A 27 21.10 2.07 -2.72
N TYR A 28 19.90 1.62 -3.10
CA TYR A 28 18.79 1.52 -2.15
C TYR A 28 19.08 0.60 -0.96
N SER A 29 19.61 -0.61 -1.21
CA SER A 29 19.92 -1.57 -0.15
C SER A 29 20.98 -1.01 0.81
N LEU A 30 22.00 -0.35 0.28
CA LEU A 30 23.06 0.27 1.09
C LEU A 30 22.52 1.40 1.97
N VAL A 31 21.58 2.18 1.43
CA VAL A 31 20.94 3.28 2.16
C VAL A 31 20.03 2.75 3.28
N MET A 32 19.25 1.69 3.01
CA MET A 32 18.38 1.08 4.02
C MET A 32 19.18 0.44 5.15
N ASP A 33 20.28 -0.24 4.84
CA ASP A 33 21.17 -0.80 5.85
C ASP A 33 21.76 0.30 6.76
N THR A 34 22.22 1.41 6.14
CA THR A 34 22.78 2.55 6.88
C THR A 34 21.71 3.27 7.73
N TYR A 35 20.48 3.37 7.20
CA TYR A 35 19.36 3.98 7.90
C TYR A 35 18.90 3.14 9.10
N SER A 36 18.82 1.83 8.95
CA SER A 36 18.48 0.90 10.04
C SER A 36 19.52 0.90 11.16
N MET A 37 20.79 1.24 10.86
CA MET A 37 21.88 1.40 11.82
C MET A 37 21.94 2.79 12.51
N GLY A 38 21.00 3.71 12.23
CA GLY A 38 20.92 5.02 12.86
C GLY A 38 21.89 6.09 12.34
N TYR A 39 22.61 5.83 11.25
CA TYR A 39 23.58 6.76 10.64
C TYR A 39 22.95 7.70 9.58
N ALA A 40 21.76 8.22 9.84
CA ALA A 40 20.97 8.97 8.86
C ALA A 40 21.48 10.40 8.51
N GLY A 41 22.40 10.99 9.26
CA GLY A 41 22.62 12.44 9.21
C GLY A 41 23.24 13.00 7.93
N SER A 42 24.22 12.33 7.31
CA SER A 42 24.93 12.85 6.13
C SER A 42 24.38 12.30 4.82
N ALA A 43 24.01 11.02 4.79
CA ALA A 43 23.49 10.36 3.60
C ALA A 43 22.09 10.84 3.17
N TYR A 44 21.29 11.37 4.11
CA TYR A 44 19.93 11.84 3.82
C TYR A 44 19.90 13.04 2.85
N ASN A 45 20.87 13.97 2.93
CA ASN A 45 20.86 15.17 2.10
C ASN A 45 21.10 14.87 0.62
N ASP A 46 21.92 13.89 0.30
CA ASP A 46 22.27 13.50 -1.07
C ASP A 46 21.33 12.45 -1.67
N MET A 47 20.32 12.03 -0.90
CA MET A 47 19.40 10.97 -1.27
C MET A 47 18.38 11.45 -2.33
N PRO A 48 18.06 10.64 -3.36
CA PRO A 48 17.00 10.94 -4.31
C PRO A 48 15.66 11.21 -3.63
N LEU A 49 14.89 12.16 -4.15
CA LEU A 49 13.63 12.61 -3.55
C LEU A 49 12.62 11.48 -3.33
N ASN A 50 12.52 10.51 -4.26
CA ASN A 50 11.64 9.36 -4.09
C ASN A 50 12.00 8.51 -2.87
N HIS A 51 13.30 8.37 -2.55
CA HIS A 51 13.75 7.68 -1.35
C HIS A 51 13.39 8.46 -0.08
N LYS A 52 13.56 9.78 -0.08
CA LYS A 52 13.14 10.62 1.06
C LYS A 52 11.65 10.50 1.32
N VAL A 53 10.83 10.50 0.25
CA VAL A 53 9.38 10.28 0.34
C VAL A 53 9.06 8.90 0.91
N PHE A 54 9.73 7.84 0.42
CA PHE A 54 9.55 6.49 0.93
C PHE A 54 9.90 6.39 2.42
N LEU A 55 11.05 6.88 2.84
CA LEU A 55 11.49 6.84 4.25
C LEU A 55 10.56 7.62 5.16
N ALA A 56 10.09 8.80 4.73
CA ALA A 56 9.11 9.57 5.50
C ALA A 56 7.77 8.83 5.66
N GLN A 57 7.33 8.10 4.63
CA GLN A 57 6.16 7.23 4.73
C GLN A 57 6.41 6.05 5.67
N PHE A 58 7.56 5.40 5.55
CA PHE A 58 7.98 4.28 6.37
C PHE A 58 8.00 4.62 7.87
N ASP A 59 8.61 5.74 8.24
CA ASP A 59 8.64 6.21 9.62
C ASP A 59 7.25 6.60 10.14
N THR A 60 6.45 7.24 9.30
CA THR A 60 5.08 7.61 9.68
C THR A 60 4.19 6.38 9.89
N ILE A 61 4.37 5.32 9.10
CA ILE A 61 3.67 4.04 9.25
C ILE A 61 4.00 3.43 10.63
N LYS A 62 5.28 3.37 11.00
CA LYS A 62 5.69 2.87 12.32
C LYS A 62 5.08 3.68 13.47
N LYS A 63 5.15 4.99 13.39
CA LYS A 63 4.55 5.87 14.41
C LYS A 63 3.04 5.65 14.56
N ILE A 64 2.31 5.49 13.44
CA ILE A 64 0.87 5.20 13.48
C ILE A 64 0.61 3.85 14.16
N ALA A 65 1.41 2.83 13.85
CA ALA A 65 1.28 1.51 14.46
C ALA A 65 1.57 1.53 15.96
N ASP A 66 2.55 2.35 16.41
CA ASP A 66 2.89 2.52 17.82
C ASP A 66 1.81 3.27 18.61
N GLU A 67 0.98 4.08 17.94
CA GLU A 67 -0.12 4.83 18.58
C GLU A 67 -1.33 3.95 18.92
N GLY A 68 -1.48 2.78 18.29
CA GLY A 68 -2.55 1.83 18.57
C GLY A 68 -3.08 1.08 17.34
N PRO A 69 -4.17 0.34 17.47
CA PRO A 69 -4.75 -0.44 16.39
C PRO A 69 -5.09 0.42 15.17
N CYS A 70 -4.62 0.01 14.00
CA CYS A 70 -4.81 0.76 12.76
C CYS A 70 -4.92 -0.16 11.55
N ILE A 71 -5.54 0.35 10.48
CA ILE A 71 -5.57 -0.29 9.16
C ILE A 71 -4.75 0.57 8.20
N LEU A 72 -3.71 -0.03 7.64
CA LEU A 72 -2.81 0.62 6.69
C LEU A 72 -3.02 0.05 5.29
N VAL A 73 -3.13 0.92 4.29
CA VAL A 73 -3.42 0.50 2.92
C VAL A 73 -2.26 0.87 2.00
N GLY A 74 -1.55 -0.16 1.54
CA GLY A 74 -0.43 -0.02 0.60
C GLY A 74 0.82 0.59 1.23
N ARG A 75 1.65 1.24 0.40
CA ARG A 75 2.91 1.92 0.79
C ARG A 75 3.94 1.02 1.45
N CYS A 76 3.93 -0.27 1.11
CA CYS A 76 4.80 -1.27 1.71
C CYS A 76 4.68 -1.31 3.25
N ALA A 77 3.46 -1.10 3.78
CA ALA A 77 3.23 -1.08 5.22
C ALA A 77 3.56 -2.43 5.88
N ASP A 78 3.31 -3.53 5.18
CA ASP A 78 3.69 -4.89 5.59
C ASP A 78 5.21 -5.05 5.76
N TYR A 79 6.00 -4.38 4.91
CA TYR A 79 7.45 -4.35 5.03
C TYR A 79 7.91 -3.41 6.16
N ALA A 80 7.29 -2.24 6.28
CA ALA A 80 7.62 -1.30 7.34
C ALA A 80 7.39 -1.88 8.74
N LEU A 81 6.40 -2.78 8.87
CA LEU A 81 6.00 -3.40 10.14
C LEU A 81 6.42 -4.88 10.24
N GLU A 82 7.37 -5.34 9.43
CA GLU A 82 7.80 -6.75 9.39
C GLU A 82 8.33 -7.26 10.74
N SER A 83 8.85 -6.37 11.58
CA SER A 83 9.33 -6.70 12.93
C SER A 83 8.25 -6.66 14.03
N TYR A 84 6.98 -6.38 13.66
CA TYR A 84 5.87 -6.30 14.61
C TYR A 84 5.09 -7.60 14.63
N ASP A 85 4.97 -8.25 15.80
CA ASP A 85 4.30 -9.56 15.94
C ASP A 85 2.77 -9.49 15.76
N ASN A 86 2.17 -8.31 15.98
CA ASN A 86 0.72 -8.09 15.95
C ASN A 86 0.22 -7.51 14.61
N VAL A 87 0.91 -7.80 13.52
CA VAL A 87 0.54 -7.37 12.16
C VAL A 87 -0.06 -8.53 11.38
N VAL A 88 -1.11 -8.25 10.61
CA VAL A 88 -1.67 -9.16 9.61
C VAL A 88 -1.51 -8.51 8.23
N SER A 89 -0.66 -9.10 7.40
CA SER A 89 -0.49 -8.64 6.02
C SER A 89 -1.51 -9.30 5.10
N VAL A 90 -2.30 -8.48 4.39
CA VAL A 90 -3.42 -8.96 3.56
C VAL A 90 -3.28 -8.47 2.13
N PHE A 91 -3.35 -9.38 1.18
CA PHE A 91 -3.49 -9.06 -0.23
C PHE A 91 -4.92 -9.32 -0.72
N ILE A 92 -5.59 -8.27 -1.19
CA ILE A 92 -6.94 -8.36 -1.75
C ILE A 92 -6.84 -8.20 -3.26
N HIS A 93 -7.29 -9.21 -3.97
CA HIS A 93 -7.39 -9.17 -5.43
C HIS A 93 -8.83 -9.39 -5.91
N ALA A 94 -9.04 -9.26 -7.21
CA ALA A 94 -10.32 -9.56 -7.84
C ALA A 94 -10.12 -9.93 -9.31
N ASP A 95 -11.06 -10.68 -9.87
CA ASP A 95 -11.09 -11.00 -11.29
C ASP A 95 -11.18 -9.73 -12.13
N LEU A 96 -10.56 -9.68 -13.30
CA LEU A 96 -10.45 -8.47 -14.12
C LEU A 96 -11.81 -7.85 -14.43
N GLU A 97 -12.80 -8.66 -14.80
CA GLU A 97 -14.17 -8.20 -15.11
C GLU A 97 -14.84 -7.51 -13.92
N ALA A 98 -14.68 -8.07 -12.71
CA ALA A 98 -15.21 -7.46 -11.49
C ALA A 98 -14.52 -6.12 -11.20
N ARG A 99 -13.22 -6.02 -11.47
CA ARG A 99 -12.43 -4.80 -11.30
C ARG A 99 -12.85 -3.72 -12.29
N ILE A 100 -13.03 -4.07 -13.57
CA ILE A 100 -13.55 -3.18 -14.62
C ILE A 100 -14.92 -2.64 -14.21
N SER A 101 -15.85 -3.51 -13.82
CA SER A 101 -17.19 -3.10 -13.38
C SER A 101 -17.16 -2.12 -12.18
N ARG A 102 -16.27 -2.36 -11.19
CA ARG A 102 -16.12 -1.46 -10.04
C ARG A 102 -15.61 -0.09 -10.45
N ILE A 103 -14.59 -0.04 -11.31
CA ILE A 103 -14.01 1.21 -11.79
C ILE A 103 -15.04 1.97 -12.63
N SER A 104 -15.72 1.32 -13.57
CA SER A 104 -16.77 1.94 -14.39
C SER A 104 -17.87 2.58 -13.54
N ARG A 105 -18.32 1.92 -12.48
CA ARG A 105 -19.31 2.49 -11.54
C ARG A 105 -18.79 3.73 -10.82
N ILE A 106 -17.53 3.74 -10.41
CA ILE A 106 -16.91 4.89 -9.76
C ILE A 106 -16.83 6.06 -10.74
N TYR A 107 -16.40 5.82 -11.98
CA TYR A 107 -16.33 6.84 -13.03
C TYR A 107 -17.72 7.41 -13.37
N GLU A 108 -18.74 6.58 -13.47
CA GLU A 108 -20.11 7.05 -13.69
C GLU A 108 -20.61 7.97 -12.56
N ARG A 109 -20.26 7.66 -11.32
CA ARG A 109 -20.57 8.54 -10.17
C ARG A 109 -19.82 9.86 -10.25
N ILE A 110 -18.53 9.84 -10.58
CA ILE A 110 -17.69 11.03 -10.72
C ILE A 110 -18.15 11.88 -11.92
N LYS A 111 -18.50 11.25 -13.04
CA LYS A 111 -19.01 11.92 -14.25
C LYS A 111 -20.27 12.74 -13.96
N ARG A 112 -21.19 12.23 -13.15
CA ARG A 112 -22.39 12.98 -12.72
C ARG A 112 -22.06 14.27 -11.97
N ILE A 113 -20.90 14.30 -11.29
CA ILE A 113 -20.45 15.45 -10.50
C ILE A 113 -19.59 16.41 -11.33
N LYS A 114 -18.70 15.90 -12.22
CA LYS A 114 -17.63 16.67 -12.86
C LYS A 114 -17.69 16.75 -14.39
N LYS A 115 -18.71 16.25 -15.09
CA LYS A 115 -18.78 16.19 -16.56
C LYS A 115 -17.51 15.61 -17.23
N LEU A 116 -16.92 14.58 -16.67
CA LEU A 116 -15.70 13.95 -17.18
C LEU A 116 -15.97 13.00 -18.36
N TYR A 117 -14.93 12.72 -19.16
CA TYR A 117 -14.97 11.84 -20.34
C TYR A 117 -15.44 10.42 -20.01
N GLU A 118 -16.07 9.74 -20.98
CA GLU A 118 -16.53 8.38 -20.86
C GLU A 118 -15.36 7.39 -20.71
N LEU A 119 -15.42 6.55 -19.68
CA LEU A 119 -14.52 5.42 -19.50
C LEU A 119 -15.22 4.18 -20.04
N ASN A 120 -14.74 3.64 -21.17
CA ASN A 120 -15.17 2.34 -21.67
C ASN A 120 -14.36 1.20 -21.02
N ASP A 121 -14.83 -0.04 -21.16
CA ASP A 121 -14.21 -1.21 -20.53
C ASP A 121 -12.74 -1.42 -20.95
N SER A 122 -12.39 -1.12 -22.21
CA SER A 122 -11.01 -1.20 -22.67
C SER A 122 -10.10 -0.20 -21.96
N LYS A 123 -10.53 1.06 -21.80
CA LYS A 123 -9.78 2.07 -21.06
C LYS A 123 -9.69 1.73 -19.57
N ALA A 124 -10.74 1.13 -19.01
CA ALA A 124 -10.73 0.66 -17.62
C ALA A 124 -9.72 -0.47 -17.43
N ALA A 125 -9.67 -1.44 -18.34
CA ALA A 125 -8.69 -2.52 -18.34
C ALA A 125 -7.25 -1.99 -18.43
N ASP A 126 -6.99 -1.07 -19.36
CA ASP A 126 -5.68 -0.43 -19.52
C ASP A 126 -5.24 0.32 -18.26
N LEU A 127 -6.17 1.04 -17.63
CA LEU A 127 -5.91 1.77 -16.38
C LEU A 127 -5.55 0.79 -15.24
N ILE A 128 -6.28 -0.31 -15.14
CA ILE A 128 -6.02 -1.38 -14.16
C ILE A 128 -4.61 -1.93 -14.36
N GLN A 129 -4.27 -2.34 -15.58
CA GLN A 129 -2.96 -2.92 -15.88
C GLN A 129 -1.81 -1.96 -15.58
N LYS A 130 -1.94 -0.69 -15.97
CA LYS A 130 -0.93 0.35 -15.70
C LYS A 130 -0.75 0.58 -14.21
N THR A 131 -1.86 0.62 -13.46
CA THR A 131 -1.84 0.81 -12.00
C THR A 131 -1.22 -0.39 -11.30
N ASP A 132 -1.57 -1.61 -11.70
CA ASP A 132 -0.99 -2.83 -11.13
C ASP A 132 0.50 -2.92 -11.41
N LYS A 133 0.93 -2.63 -12.65
CA LYS A 133 2.35 -2.60 -13.00
C LYS A 133 3.13 -1.57 -12.18
N LYS A 134 2.55 -0.38 -11.96
CA LYS A 134 3.15 0.66 -11.13
C LYS A 134 3.33 0.18 -9.68
N ARG A 135 2.27 -0.41 -9.09
CA ARG A 135 2.29 -0.93 -7.72
C ARG A 135 3.24 -2.09 -7.56
N ALA A 136 3.23 -3.05 -8.50
CA ALA A 136 4.16 -4.16 -8.49
C ALA A 136 5.62 -3.68 -8.56
N SER A 137 5.93 -2.74 -9.46
CA SER A 137 7.27 -2.17 -9.59
C SER A 137 7.71 -1.46 -8.30
N TYR A 138 6.83 -0.69 -7.68
CA TYR A 138 7.09 0.00 -6.42
C TYR A 138 7.33 -1.00 -5.27
N TYR A 139 6.40 -1.92 -5.07
CA TYR A 139 6.46 -2.91 -3.99
C TYR A 139 7.69 -3.81 -4.11
N ASN A 140 7.92 -4.40 -5.30
CA ASN A 140 9.05 -5.30 -5.52
C ASN A 140 10.40 -4.59 -5.34
N TYR A 141 10.47 -3.31 -5.71
CA TYR A 141 11.68 -2.52 -5.56
C TYR A 141 12.03 -2.25 -4.09
N TYR A 142 11.03 -1.86 -3.27
CA TYR A 142 11.27 -1.45 -1.90
C TYR A 142 11.24 -2.59 -0.87
N THR A 143 10.60 -3.71 -1.16
CA THR A 143 10.43 -4.80 -0.20
C THR A 143 11.26 -6.05 -0.51
N ASN A 144 11.81 -6.13 -1.69
CA ASN A 144 12.46 -7.34 -2.20
C ASN A 144 11.53 -8.57 -2.26
N LYS A 145 10.21 -8.35 -2.12
CA LYS A 145 9.12 -9.35 -2.22
C LYS A 145 8.42 -9.19 -3.57
N ARG A 146 7.52 -10.11 -3.89
CA ARG A 146 6.72 -10.05 -5.13
C ARG A 146 5.30 -9.58 -4.82
N TRP A 147 4.89 -8.48 -5.44
CA TRP A 147 3.53 -7.96 -5.30
C TRP A 147 2.50 -8.96 -5.83
N GLY A 148 1.54 -9.35 -4.99
CA GLY A 148 0.48 -10.29 -5.33
C GLY A 148 0.87 -11.77 -5.30
N ASP A 149 2.10 -12.10 -4.92
CA ASP A 149 2.53 -13.46 -4.67
C ASP A 149 2.03 -13.91 -3.28
N ALA A 150 1.42 -15.08 -3.21
CA ALA A 150 0.85 -15.60 -1.97
C ALA A 150 1.88 -15.70 -0.83
N ASP A 151 3.12 -16.02 -1.16
CA ASP A 151 4.21 -16.14 -0.18
C ASP A 151 4.65 -14.79 0.41
N SER A 152 4.21 -13.68 -0.19
CA SER A 152 4.53 -12.33 0.28
C SER A 152 3.56 -11.81 1.35
N TYR A 153 2.43 -12.50 1.58
CA TYR A 153 1.37 -12.05 2.48
C TYR A 153 0.87 -13.18 3.36
N GLU A 154 0.38 -12.83 4.53
CA GLU A 154 -0.20 -13.80 5.47
C GLU A 154 -1.59 -14.29 5.01
N LEU A 155 -2.36 -13.41 4.34
CA LEU A 155 -3.70 -13.71 3.83
C LEU A 155 -3.90 -13.15 2.43
N CYS A 156 -4.34 -13.99 1.49
CA CYS A 156 -4.69 -13.58 0.13
C CYS A 156 -6.16 -13.89 -0.15
N LEU A 157 -6.96 -12.88 -0.53
CA LEU A 157 -8.40 -13.02 -0.73
C LEU A 157 -8.87 -12.52 -2.10
N ASN A 158 -9.69 -13.34 -2.78
CA ASN A 158 -10.37 -12.92 -4.01
C ASN A 158 -11.73 -12.29 -3.69
N SER A 159 -11.79 -10.97 -3.72
CA SER A 159 -13.01 -10.22 -3.44
C SER A 159 -14.09 -10.32 -4.53
N SER A 160 -13.83 -10.97 -5.67
CA SER A 160 -14.87 -11.29 -6.65
C SER A 160 -15.74 -12.46 -6.18
N LYS A 161 -15.20 -13.34 -5.35
CA LYS A 161 -15.93 -14.52 -4.86
C LYS A 161 -16.74 -14.20 -3.60
N LEU A 162 -16.18 -13.43 -2.70
CA LEU A 162 -16.81 -13.10 -1.42
C LEU A 162 -17.61 -11.78 -1.43
N GLY A 163 -17.45 -10.96 -2.46
CA GLY A 163 -17.91 -9.58 -2.44
C GLY A 163 -17.11 -8.72 -1.43
N ILE A 164 -17.44 -7.44 -1.33
CA ILE A 164 -16.75 -6.51 -0.43
C ILE A 164 -17.00 -6.87 1.03
N GLU A 165 -18.25 -7.03 1.40
CA GLU A 165 -18.69 -7.36 2.76
C GLU A 165 -18.14 -8.71 3.24
N GLY A 166 -18.22 -9.74 2.38
CA GLY A 166 -17.70 -11.07 2.72
C GLY A 166 -16.19 -11.08 2.86
N THR A 167 -15.47 -10.28 2.05
CA THR A 167 -14.02 -10.13 2.17
C THR A 167 -13.64 -9.45 3.48
N ALA A 168 -14.36 -8.39 3.87
CA ALA A 168 -14.11 -7.69 5.13
C ALA A 168 -14.34 -8.63 6.34
N LYS A 169 -15.45 -9.39 6.34
CA LYS A 169 -15.73 -10.39 7.39
C LYS A 169 -14.69 -11.50 7.47
N ALA A 170 -14.17 -11.96 6.32
CA ALA A 170 -13.13 -12.97 6.30
C ALA A 170 -11.82 -12.46 6.93
N ILE A 171 -11.44 -11.20 6.69
CA ILE A 171 -10.29 -10.57 7.32
C ILE A 171 -10.53 -10.43 8.83
N GLU A 172 -11.69 -9.92 9.24
CA GLU A 172 -12.05 -9.77 10.64
C GLU A 172 -11.95 -11.11 11.38
N GLN A 173 -12.54 -12.16 10.85
CA GLN A 173 -12.48 -13.49 11.46
C GLN A 173 -11.04 -14.02 11.56
N TYR A 174 -10.23 -13.81 10.53
CA TYR A 174 -8.83 -14.19 10.56
C TYR A 174 -8.06 -13.49 11.70
N VAL A 175 -8.26 -12.17 11.85
CA VAL A 175 -7.64 -11.39 12.93
C VAL A 175 -8.09 -11.91 14.30
N LEU A 176 -9.40 -12.14 14.50
CA LEU A 176 -9.93 -12.66 15.76
C LEU A 176 -9.32 -14.03 16.11
N PHE A 177 -9.21 -14.93 15.14
CA PHE A 177 -8.55 -16.24 15.36
C PHE A 177 -7.07 -16.09 15.71
N LYS A 178 -6.35 -15.21 15.03
CA LYS A 178 -4.93 -14.96 15.32
C LYS A 178 -4.72 -14.39 16.73
N GLU A 179 -5.62 -13.52 17.19
CA GLU A 179 -5.60 -12.95 18.54
C GLU A 179 -6.14 -13.93 19.63
N GLY A 180 -6.61 -15.11 19.26
CA GLY A 180 -7.17 -16.10 20.18
C GLY A 180 -8.55 -15.73 20.72
N ILE A 181 -9.23 -14.77 20.09
CA ILE A 181 -10.59 -14.35 20.45
C ILE A 181 -11.57 -15.32 19.77
N SER A 182 -12.24 -16.17 20.53
CA SER A 182 -13.25 -17.08 20.00
C SER A 182 -14.61 -16.43 19.91
N ASP A 183 -15.44 -16.83 18.91
CA ASP A 183 -16.82 -16.33 18.66
C ASP A 183 -17.78 -16.38 19.88
N LYS A 184 -17.35 -16.99 20.98
CA LYS A 184 -18.14 -17.07 22.20
C LYS A 184 -18.01 -15.84 23.12
N GLN A 185 -17.17 -14.86 22.73
CA GLN A 185 -16.91 -13.64 23.51
C GLN A 185 -17.43 -12.35 22.85
N ILE A 186 -18.08 -12.47 21.68
CA ILE A 186 -18.78 -11.38 20.98
C ILE A 186 -20.29 -11.63 21.10
#